data_f75a7737db7dcb29ce03918d8ae52c6f
#
_entry.id   f75a7737db7dcb29ce03918d8ae52c6f
#
_cell.length_a   1.000
_cell.length_b   1.000
_cell.length_c   1.000
_cell.angle_alpha   90.00
_cell.angle_beta   90.00
_cell.angle_gamma   90.00
#
_symmetry.space_group_name_H-M   'P 1'
#
loop_
_entity.id
_entity.type
_entity.pdbx_description
1 polymer ?
#
loop_
_entity_poly.entity_id
_entity_poly.type
_entity_poly.pdbx_seq_one_letter_code
_entity_poly.pdbx_strand_id
1 'polypeptide(L)'
;MQAMLTSTRKLTLLGELNLILIANILVALVAALHTYLLILEMFLWNKPLGLKTFRNSPEKAEITKVLAANQGLYNGFLAAGLTWGLMHGNPALAFQIKVFFLLCVIVAGVYGAATVSTRILIVQALPAAIALVALFLA
;
A
#
# COMPACT_ATOMS: atom_id res chain seq x y z
N MET A 1 -11.36 -44.41 3.11
CA MET A 1 -10.63 -43.73 2.00
C MET A 1 -11.31 -42.44 1.58
N GLN A 2 -12.59 -42.42 1.19
CA GLN A 2 -13.30 -41.17 0.79
C GLN A 2 -13.36 -40.09 1.85
N ALA A 3 -13.64 -40.41 3.12
CA ALA A 3 -13.68 -39.42 4.22
C ALA A 3 -12.31 -38.74 4.48
N MET A 4 -11.24 -39.47 4.27
CA MET A 4 -9.88 -38.93 4.43
C MET A 4 -9.53 -37.98 3.29
N LEU A 5 -9.91 -38.27 2.04
CA LEU A 5 -9.74 -37.41 0.86
C LEU A 5 -10.56 -36.11 0.99
N THR A 6 -11.80 -36.17 1.50
CA THR A 6 -12.64 -34.99 1.75
C THR A 6 -12.07 -34.11 2.86
N SER A 7 -11.51 -34.72 3.92
CA SER A 7 -10.87 -33.96 5.02
C SER A 7 -9.61 -33.20 4.53
N THR A 8 -8.74 -33.88 3.78
CA THR A 8 -7.53 -33.27 3.23
C THR A 8 -7.87 -32.12 2.29
N ARG A 9 -8.82 -32.31 1.38
CA ARG A 9 -9.28 -31.25 0.46
C ARG A 9 -9.84 -30.04 1.20
N LYS A 10 -10.60 -30.26 2.29
CA LYS A 10 -11.15 -29.19 3.12
C LYS A 10 -10.03 -28.38 3.81
N LEU A 11 -9.01 -29.05 4.33
CA LEU A 11 -7.86 -28.39 4.96
C LEU A 11 -7.06 -27.55 3.95
N THR A 12 -6.85 -28.05 2.74
CA THR A 12 -6.17 -27.31 1.66
C THR A 12 -6.95 -26.04 1.30
N LEU A 13 -8.27 -26.16 1.06
CA LEU A 13 -9.12 -25.02 0.74
C LEU A 13 -9.15 -23.97 1.85
N LEU A 14 -9.17 -24.38 3.12
CA LEU A 14 -9.09 -23.45 4.24
C LEU A 14 -7.74 -22.73 4.28
N GLY A 15 -6.65 -23.43 3.96
CA GLY A 15 -5.31 -22.83 3.85
C GLY A 15 -5.24 -21.77 2.75
N GLU A 16 -5.75 -22.06 1.56
CA GLU A 16 -5.80 -21.11 0.43
C GLU A 16 -6.65 -19.88 0.76
N LEU A 17 -7.83 -20.07 1.36
CA LEU A 17 -8.69 -18.95 1.78
C LEU A 17 -8.01 -18.05 2.81
N ASN A 18 -7.25 -18.61 3.76
CA ASN A 18 -6.50 -17.83 4.73
C ASN A 18 -5.38 -17.02 4.09
N LEU A 19 -4.66 -17.58 3.11
CA LEU A 19 -3.62 -16.87 2.37
C LEU A 19 -4.19 -15.69 1.57
N ILE A 20 -5.30 -15.89 0.87
CA ILE A 20 -6.01 -14.81 0.17
C ILE A 20 -6.45 -13.70 1.12
N LEU A 21 -6.99 -14.07 2.28
CA LEU A 21 -7.41 -13.09 3.28
C LEU A 21 -6.22 -12.27 3.80
N ILE A 22 -5.12 -12.92 4.16
CA ILE A 22 -3.89 -12.27 4.62
C ILE A 22 -3.35 -11.31 3.56
N ALA A 23 -3.25 -11.76 2.30
CA ALA A 23 -2.80 -10.93 1.20
C ALA A 23 -3.68 -9.67 1.03
N ASN A 24 -5.00 -9.82 1.06
CA ASN A 24 -5.93 -8.70 0.95
C ASN A 24 -5.84 -7.73 2.14
N ILE A 25 -5.62 -8.22 3.36
CA ILE A 25 -5.37 -7.37 4.54
C ILE A 25 -4.10 -6.55 4.36
N LEU A 26 -3.01 -7.16 3.88
CA LEU A 26 -1.76 -6.46 3.62
C LEU A 26 -1.92 -5.38 2.54
N VAL A 27 -2.64 -5.68 1.45
CA VAL A 27 -2.98 -4.67 0.42
C VAL A 27 -3.81 -3.53 1.01
N ALA A 28 -4.80 -3.84 1.85
CA ALA A 28 -5.62 -2.83 2.51
C ALA A 28 -4.81 -1.92 3.44
N LEU A 29 -3.82 -2.48 4.16
CA LEU A 29 -2.90 -1.70 5.00
C LEU A 29 -2.04 -0.75 4.16
N VAL A 30 -1.55 -1.19 2.98
CA VAL A 30 -0.81 -0.32 2.05
C VAL A 30 -1.72 0.79 1.52
N ALA A 31 -2.97 0.49 1.15
CA ALA A 31 -3.94 1.50 0.71
C ALA A 31 -4.24 2.53 1.82
N ALA A 32 -4.43 2.08 3.05
CA ALA A 32 -4.67 2.94 4.21
C ALA A 32 -3.46 3.85 4.49
N LEU A 33 -2.23 3.33 4.39
CA LEU A 33 -1.01 4.12 4.52
C LEU A 33 -0.96 5.25 3.48
N HIS A 34 -1.26 4.96 2.21
CA HIS A 34 -1.25 5.98 1.15
C HIS A 34 -2.38 6.99 1.29
N THR A 35 -3.54 6.58 1.80
CA THR A 35 -4.62 7.50 2.20
C THR A 35 -4.15 8.43 3.34
N TYR A 36 -3.44 7.90 4.32
CA TYR A 36 -2.86 8.71 5.39
C TYR A 36 -1.82 9.71 4.87
N LEU A 37 -0.93 9.29 3.96
CA LEU A 37 0.05 10.17 3.31
C LEU A 37 -0.64 11.26 2.49
N LEU A 38 -1.70 10.94 1.73
CA LEU A 38 -2.54 11.94 1.04
C LEU A 38 -3.02 13.02 2.02
N ILE A 39 -3.60 12.62 3.16
CA ILE A 39 -4.13 13.56 4.15
C ILE A 39 -3.01 14.44 4.73
N LEU A 40 -1.87 13.85 5.07
CA LEU A 40 -0.73 14.58 5.61
C LEU A 40 -0.17 15.60 4.60
N GLU A 41 0.00 15.18 3.34
CA GLU A 41 0.68 16.00 2.33
C GLU A 41 -0.24 17.05 1.73
N MET A 42 -1.54 16.76 1.53
CA MET A 42 -2.47 17.74 0.96
C MET A 42 -3.02 18.73 1.99
N PHE A 43 -3.28 18.30 3.21
CA PHE A 43 -4.05 19.10 4.15
C PHE A 43 -3.29 19.47 5.42
N LEU A 44 -2.30 18.67 5.81
CA LEU A 44 -1.61 18.79 7.09
C LEU A 44 -0.12 19.11 6.97
N TRP A 45 0.41 19.36 5.78
CA TRP A 45 1.83 19.55 5.50
C TRP A 45 2.50 20.63 6.38
N ASN A 46 1.86 21.81 6.48
CA ASN A 46 2.32 22.95 7.28
C ASN A 46 1.65 23.03 8.67
N LYS A 47 0.91 21.98 9.09
CA LYS A 47 0.30 21.88 10.42
C LYS A 47 1.22 21.11 11.38
N PRO A 48 1.01 21.23 12.71
CA PRO A 48 1.90 20.59 13.70
C PRO A 48 2.18 19.11 13.44
N LEU A 49 1.19 18.34 13.00
CA LEU A 49 1.33 16.92 12.71
C LEU A 49 2.25 16.69 11.50
N GLY A 50 2.05 17.41 10.39
CA GLY A 50 2.88 17.32 9.19
C GLY A 50 4.31 17.76 9.46
N LEU A 51 4.51 18.90 10.12
CA LEU A 51 5.84 19.39 10.51
C LEU A 51 6.62 18.35 11.33
N LYS A 52 5.95 17.72 12.31
CA LYS A 52 6.56 16.68 13.14
C LYS A 52 6.88 15.42 12.34
N THR A 53 5.95 14.97 11.51
CA THR A 53 6.08 13.72 10.74
C THR A 53 7.22 13.80 9.72
N PHE A 54 7.27 14.91 8.98
CA PHE A 54 8.27 15.12 7.92
C PHE A 54 9.53 15.86 8.41
N ARG A 55 9.55 16.27 9.69
CA ARG A 55 10.67 17.01 10.31
C ARG A 55 11.03 18.29 9.54
N ASN A 56 10.00 18.99 9.06
CA ASN A 56 10.15 20.24 8.36
C ASN A 56 10.09 21.43 9.34
N SER A 57 10.84 22.50 9.03
CA SER A 57 10.58 23.80 9.65
C SER A 57 9.28 24.41 9.07
N PRO A 58 8.60 25.31 9.79
CA PRO A 58 7.42 26.01 9.28
C PRO A 58 7.68 26.73 7.95
N GLU A 59 8.83 27.41 7.83
CA GLU A 59 9.24 28.14 6.63
C GLU A 59 9.40 27.23 5.43
N LYS A 60 10.10 26.09 5.61
CA LYS A 60 10.29 25.10 4.55
C LYS A 60 8.96 24.48 4.13
N ALA A 61 8.10 24.16 5.10
CA ALA A 61 6.79 23.58 4.82
C ALA A 61 5.91 24.56 4.03
N GLU A 62 5.94 25.84 4.35
CA GLU A 62 5.16 26.86 3.63
C GLU A 62 5.62 27.01 2.17
N ILE A 63 6.94 27.00 1.92
CA ILE A 63 7.50 27.09 0.55
C ILE A 63 7.16 25.85 -0.28
N THR A 64 7.14 24.67 0.35
CA THR A 64 6.97 23.38 -0.36
C THR A 64 5.54 22.84 -0.36
N LYS A 65 4.58 23.53 0.25
CA LYS A 65 3.21 23.02 0.44
C LYS A 65 2.49 22.64 -0.86
N VAL A 66 2.72 23.37 -1.95
CA VAL A 66 2.09 23.07 -3.25
C VAL A 66 2.65 21.79 -3.84
N LEU A 67 3.97 21.57 -3.73
CA LEU A 67 4.61 20.34 -4.17
C LEU A 67 4.14 19.16 -3.32
N ALA A 68 4.04 19.34 -2.00
CA ALA A 68 3.55 18.33 -1.09
C ALA A 68 2.08 17.96 -1.39
N ALA A 69 1.21 18.93 -1.65
CA ALA A 69 -0.17 18.67 -2.01
C ALA A 69 -0.29 17.86 -3.31
N ASN A 70 0.55 18.16 -4.31
CA ASN A 70 0.62 17.38 -5.55
C ASN A 70 1.10 15.95 -5.29
N GLN A 71 2.10 15.75 -4.43
CA GLN A 71 2.57 14.45 -3.98
C GLN A 71 1.45 13.66 -3.27
N GLY A 72 0.70 14.33 -2.39
CA GLY A 72 -0.44 13.75 -1.70
C GLY A 72 -1.54 13.28 -2.66
N LEU A 73 -1.80 14.03 -3.73
CA LEU A 73 -2.73 13.61 -4.78
C LEU A 73 -2.30 12.30 -5.43
N TYR A 74 -1.01 12.14 -5.75
CA TYR A 74 -0.49 10.88 -6.31
C TYR A 74 -0.58 9.72 -5.33
N ASN A 75 -0.36 9.95 -4.04
CA ASN A 75 -0.64 8.96 -2.99
C ASN A 75 -2.13 8.55 -2.98
N GLY A 76 -3.03 9.49 -3.25
CA GLY A 76 -4.46 9.23 -3.43
C GLY A 76 -4.76 8.30 -4.61
N PHE A 77 -4.10 8.47 -5.74
CA PHE A 77 -4.26 7.57 -6.88
C PHE A 77 -3.79 6.15 -6.58
N LEU A 78 -2.69 6.00 -5.83
CA LEU A 78 -2.21 4.68 -5.39
C LEU A 78 -3.21 4.02 -4.44
N ALA A 79 -3.73 4.77 -3.47
CA ALA A 79 -4.76 4.28 -2.54
C ALA A 79 -6.05 3.87 -3.27
N ALA A 80 -6.53 4.70 -4.20
CA ALA A 80 -7.71 4.42 -4.99
C ALA A 80 -7.54 3.16 -5.86
N GLY A 81 -6.39 3.00 -6.50
CA GLY A 81 -6.09 1.83 -7.33
C GLY A 81 -6.02 0.53 -6.52
N LEU A 82 -5.37 0.55 -5.35
CA LEU A 82 -5.34 -0.62 -4.45
C LEU A 82 -6.74 -0.96 -3.93
N THR A 83 -7.53 0.04 -3.56
CA THR A 83 -8.92 -0.14 -3.13
C THR A 83 -9.77 -0.71 -4.27
N TRP A 84 -9.61 -0.22 -5.50
CA TRP A 84 -10.27 -0.79 -6.67
C TRP A 84 -9.92 -2.26 -6.86
N GLY A 85 -8.64 -2.63 -6.75
CA GLY A 85 -8.21 -4.03 -6.81
C GLY A 85 -8.82 -4.92 -5.71
N LEU A 86 -9.02 -4.38 -4.50
CA LEU A 86 -9.66 -5.10 -3.40
C LEU A 86 -11.16 -5.32 -3.62
N MET A 87 -11.83 -4.38 -4.28
CA MET A 87 -13.29 -4.39 -4.48
C MET A 87 -13.72 -4.98 -5.83
N HIS A 88 -12.76 -5.29 -6.73
CA HIS A 88 -13.09 -5.74 -8.07
C HIS A 88 -13.65 -7.16 -8.08
N GLY A 89 -14.83 -7.34 -8.71
CA GLY A 89 -15.55 -8.62 -8.70
C GLY A 89 -14.93 -9.75 -9.54
N ASN A 90 -14.07 -9.43 -10.53
CA ASN A 90 -13.35 -10.44 -11.30
C ASN A 90 -12.00 -10.75 -10.63
N PRO A 91 -11.74 -11.99 -10.16
CA PRO A 91 -10.53 -12.32 -9.41
C PRO A 91 -9.22 -12.08 -10.19
N ALA A 92 -9.20 -12.40 -11.50
CA ALA A 92 -8.01 -12.22 -12.33
C ALA A 92 -7.66 -10.76 -12.53
N LEU A 93 -8.65 -9.89 -12.78
CA LEU A 93 -8.45 -8.45 -12.87
C LEU A 93 -8.12 -7.84 -11.52
N ALA A 94 -8.76 -8.28 -10.45
CA ALA A 94 -8.44 -7.87 -9.08
C ALA A 94 -6.97 -8.12 -8.74
N PHE A 95 -6.46 -9.29 -9.09
CA PHE A 95 -5.04 -9.64 -8.91
C PHE A 95 -4.13 -8.71 -9.71
N GLN A 96 -4.39 -8.54 -11.02
CA GLN A 96 -3.57 -7.68 -11.89
C GLN A 96 -3.52 -6.23 -11.42
N ILE A 97 -4.67 -5.66 -11.02
CA ILE A 97 -4.76 -4.30 -10.49
C ILE A 97 -3.93 -4.15 -9.22
N LYS A 98 -4.08 -5.08 -8.25
CA LYS A 98 -3.30 -5.06 -7.00
C LYS A 98 -1.80 -5.16 -7.28
N VAL A 99 -1.37 -6.07 -8.14
CA VAL A 99 0.03 -6.22 -8.54
C VAL A 99 0.56 -4.93 -9.16
N PHE A 100 -0.15 -4.35 -10.12
CA PHE A 100 0.27 -3.12 -10.78
C PHE A 100 0.49 -1.98 -9.79
N PHE A 101 -0.49 -1.71 -8.92
CA PHE A 101 -0.39 -0.61 -7.96
C PHE A 101 0.64 -0.86 -6.86
N LEU A 102 0.83 -2.10 -6.40
CA LEU A 102 1.91 -2.44 -5.47
C LEU A 102 3.29 -2.23 -6.10
N LEU A 103 3.47 -2.58 -7.37
CA LEU A 103 4.72 -2.30 -8.10
C LEU A 103 4.96 -0.79 -8.22
N CYS A 104 3.93 0.01 -8.50
CA CYS A 104 4.05 1.47 -8.49
C CYS A 104 4.50 2.00 -7.12
N VAL A 105 3.95 1.47 -6.02
CA VAL A 105 4.36 1.83 -4.65
C VAL A 105 5.81 1.46 -4.39
N ILE A 106 6.24 0.26 -4.79
CA ILE A 106 7.63 -0.21 -4.61
C ILE A 106 8.60 0.70 -5.37
N VAL A 107 8.31 0.97 -6.65
CA VAL A 107 9.16 1.84 -7.48
C VAL A 107 9.26 3.25 -6.88
N ALA A 108 8.12 3.83 -6.48
CA ALA A 108 8.09 5.15 -5.84
C ALA A 108 8.86 5.15 -4.51
N GLY A 109 8.72 4.09 -3.70
CA GLY A 109 9.41 3.95 -2.42
C GLY A 109 10.93 3.77 -2.57
N VAL A 110 11.38 2.99 -3.57
CA VAL A 110 12.80 2.83 -3.89
C VAL A 110 13.39 4.15 -4.39
N TYR A 111 12.71 4.83 -5.30
CA TYR A 111 13.15 6.14 -5.81
C TYR A 111 13.21 7.18 -4.68
N GLY A 112 12.19 7.25 -3.85
CA GLY A 112 12.16 8.14 -2.70
C GLY A 112 13.24 7.83 -1.67
N ALA A 113 13.59 6.55 -1.48
CA ALA A 113 14.68 6.15 -0.61
C ALA A 113 16.05 6.60 -1.14
N ALA A 114 16.25 6.54 -2.45
CA ALA A 114 17.49 6.95 -3.10
C ALA A 114 17.66 8.48 -3.17
N THR A 115 16.56 9.24 -3.26
CA THR A 115 16.60 10.69 -3.52
C THR A 115 16.30 11.55 -2.32
N VAL A 116 15.52 11.04 -1.35
CA VAL A 116 15.01 11.82 -0.21
C VAL A 116 15.47 11.24 1.13
N SER A 117 15.08 10.01 1.44
CA SER A 117 15.39 9.38 2.73
C SER A 117 15.20 7.87 2.70
N THR A 118 16.18 7.13 3.20
CA THR A 118 16.13 5.66 3.32
C THR A 118 14.97 5.15 4.17
N ARG A 119 14.37 5.98 5.03
CA ARG A 119 13.15 5.64 5.78
C ARG A 119 11.97 5.33 4.87
N ILE A 120 11.92 5.96 3.70
CA ILE A 120 10.84 5.73 2.72
C ILE A 120 10.85 4.27 2.25
N LEU A 121 12.02 3.64 2.14
CA LEU A 121 12.12 2.21 1.81
C LEU A 121 11.37 1.34 2.82
N ILE A 122 11.56 1.61 4.12
CA ILE A 122 10.95 0.81 5.19
C ILE A 122 9.46 1.10 5.33
N VAL A 123 9.06 2.36 5.20
CA VAL A 123 7.67 2.77 5.43
C VAL A 123 6.76 2.48 4.22
N GLN A 124 7.30 2.57 3.01
CA GLN A 124 6.52 2.49 1.77
C GLN A 124 6.84 1.24 0.95
N ALA A 125 8.09 1.04 0.52
CA ALA A 125 8.44 -0.06 -0.37
C ALA A 125 8.34 -1.43 0.30
N LEU A 126 8.82 -1.56 1.54
CA LEU A 126 8.83 -2.84 2.25
C LEU A 126 7.42 -3.40 2.51
N PRO A 127 6.44 -2.64 3.04
CA PRO A 127 5.08 -3.14 3.19
C PRO A 127 4.43 -3.56 1.86
N ALA A 128 4.67 -2.79 0.79
CA ALA A 128 4.16 -3.12 -0.54
C ALA A 128 4.81 -4.39 -1.11
N ALA A 129 6.12 -4.60 -0.89
CA ALA A 129 6.81 -5.82 -1.29
C ALA A 129 6.29 -7.04 -0.54
N ILE A 130 6.04 -6.93 0.77
CA ILE A 130 5.45 -8.01 1.58
C ILE A 130 4.03 -8.34 1.08
N ALA A 131 3.20 -7.33 0.80
CA ALA A 131 1.86 -7.52 0.25
C ALA A 131 1.90 -8.19 -1.14
N LEU A 132 2.86 -7.79 -1.98
CA LEU A 132 3.06 -8.38 -3.32
C LEU A 132 3.43 -9.86 -3.23
N VAL A 133 4.40 -10.21 -2.37
CA VAL A 133 4.78 -11.62 -2.14
C VAL A 133 3.58 -12.43 -1.63
N ALA A 134 2.82 -11.89 -0.68
CA ALA A 134 1.63 -12.56 -0.16
C ALA A 134 0.58 -12.82 -1.26
N LEU A 135 0.40 -11.88 -2.21
CA LEU A 135 -0.49 -12.07 -3.36
C LEU A 135 -0.06 -13.19 -4.30
N PHE A 136 1.25 -13.41 -4.47
CA PHE A 136 1.75 -14.50 -5.31
C PHE A 136 1.74 -15.88 -4.61
N LEU A 137 1.65 -15.89 -3.28
CA LEU A 137 1.55 -17.12 -2.48
C LEU A 137 0.09 -17.53 -2.24
N ALA A 138 -0.88 -16.65 -2.50
CA ALA A 138 -2.31 -16.86 -2.32
C ALA A 138 -2.98 -17.40 -3.59
#